data_43668d8b4c46ad75d6f5f1dd74a91df0
#
_entry.id   43668d8b4c46ad75d6f5f1dd74a91df0
#
_cell.length_a   1.000
_cell.length_b   1.000
_cell.length_c   1.000
_cell.angle_alpha   90.00
_cell.angle_beta   90.00
_cell.angle_gamma   90.00
#
_symmetry.space_group_name_H-M   'P 1'
#
loop_
_entity.id
_entity.type
_entity.pdbx_description
1 polymer ?
#
loop_
_entity_poly.entity_id
_entity_poly.type
_entity_poly.pdbx_seq_one_letter_code
_entity_poly.pdbx_strand_id
1 'polypeptide(L)'
;MASTFVTSIGALVLYDPVFDAGYILGGGHDGRVTFGALLEIFLMIGNIGTAVVMFPILRRYSETLSLSYVASRIVESSIIGVGAISLLSVLTLRDDLAGSIGADGTSLDIVGQTLVAIHDWTFLFGPGFCVGVNGILLGWLMYRTGLMPPRLALLGVIGGPLIFLSAIAVLFGAYEQDGLHTVFSVPEAAFEASFAIYLIIKGFRPSRVLSGPSAT
;
A
#
# COMPACT_ATOMS: atom_id res chain seq x y z
N MET A 1 3.27 10.80 1.03
CA MET A 1 3.89 9.94 0.02
C MET A 1 5.37 9.59 0.29
N ALA A 2 6.31 10.51 0.50
CA ALA A 2 7.69 10.07 0.83
C ALA A 2 7.74 9.26 2.13
N SER A 3 6.98 9.66 3.15
CA SER A 3 6.82 8.91 4.39
C SER A 3 6.16 7.56 4.16
N THR A 4 5.17 7.46 3.27
CA THR A 4 4.45 6.22 2.99
C THR A 4 5.36 5.15 2.36
N PHE A 5 6.29 5.57 1.50
CA PHE A 5 7.26 4.65 0.90
C PHE A 5 8.24 4.08 1.95
N VAL A 6 8.75 4.94 2.84
CA VAL A 6 9.64 4.50 3.92
C VAL A 6 8.93 3.60 4.93
N THR A 7 7.68 3.91 5.28
CA THR A 7 6.91 3.10 6.23
C THR A 7 6.51 1.75 5.66
N SER A 8 6.19 1.66 4.36
CA SER A 8 5.83 0.39 3.70
C SER A 8 7.02 -0.59 3.68
N ILE A 9 8.19 -0.16 3.20
CA ILE A 9 9.38 -1.02 3.17
C ILE A 9 9.83 -1.37 4.61
N GLY A 10 9.77 -0.39 5.52
CA GLY A 10 10.11 -0.61 6.91
C GLY A 10 9.22 -1.65 7.60
N ALA A 11 7.91 -1.64 7.32
CA ALA A 11 6.96 -2.60 7.87
C ALA A 11 7.28 -4.03 7.38
N LEU A 12 7.51 -4.22 6.09
CA LEU A 12 7.84 -5.54 5.52
C LEU A 12 9.09 -6.16 6.18
N VAL A 13 10.16 -5.39 6.36
CA VAL A 13 11.38 -5.87 7.03
C VAL A 13 11.13 -6.22 8.49
N LEU A 14 10.22 -5.51 9.15
CA LEU A 14 9.90 -5.76 10.55
C LEU A 14 8.99 -6.99 10.75
N TYR A 15 8.19 -7.33 9.76
CA TYR A 15 7.30 -8.50 9.77
C TYR A 15 8.01 -9.82 9.45
N ASP A 16 9.22 -9.78 8.88
CA ASP A 16 9.99 -10.97 8.48
C ASP A 16 9.92 -12.15 9.46
N PRO A 17 10.04 -11.97 10.81
CA PRO A 17 9.97 -13.09 11.73
C PRO A 17 8.61 -13.79 11.79
N VAL A 18 7.50 -13.08 11.51
CA VAL A 18 6.15 -13.67 11.58
C VAL A 18 5.89 -14.64 10.45
N PHE A 19 6.62 -14.51 9.35
CA PHE A 19 6.50 -15.39 8.18
C PHE A 19 7.22 -16.72 8.36
N ASP A 20 8.05 -16.87 9.39
CA ASP A 20 8.71 -18.13 9.71
C ASP A 20 7.72 -19.16 10.23
N ALA A 21 7.80 -20.39 9.72
CA ALA A 21 7.00 -21.50 10.21
C ALA A 21 7.26 -21.74 11.70
N GLY A 22 6.16 -21.87 12.47
CA GLY A 22 6.23 -22.08 13.91
C GLY A 22 6.48 -20.81 14.73
N TYR A 23 6.47 -19.60 14.15
CA TYR A 23 6.60 -18.35 14.90
C TYR A 23 5.59 -18.24 16.06
N ILE A 24 4.36 -18.70 15.84
CA ILE A 24 3.31 -18.69 16.86
C ILE A 24 3.63 -19.60 18.07
N LEU A 25 4.49 -20.60 17.88
CA LEU A 25 4.92 -21.55 18.93
C LEU A 25 6.18 -21.09 19.66
N GLY A 26 6.89 -20.12 19.12
CA GLY A 26 8.18 -19.64 19.63
C GLY A 26 8.05 -18.43 20.54
N GLY A 27 9.20 -18.04 21.16
CA GLY A 27 9.33 -16.79 21.89
C GLY A 27 10.12 -15.76 21.06
N GLY A 28 9.78 -14.49 21.15
CA GLY A 28 10.66 -13.44 20.67
C GLY A 28 9.97 -12.32 19.90
N HIS A 29 10.60 -11.41 19.37
CA HIS A 29 10.42 -10.32 18.40
C HIS A 29 9.04 -9.60 18.27
N ASP A 30 8.15 -9.67 19.27
CA ASP A 30 6.84 -9.00 19.25
C ASP A 30 6.94 -7.50 19.04
N GLY A 31 7.94 -6.86 19.63
CA GLY A 31 8.18 -5.44 19.45
C GLY A 31 8.48 -5.04 18.01
N ARG A 32 9.13 -5.93 17.22
CA ARG A 32 9.37 -5.67 15.78
C ARG A 32 8.06 -5.68 15.01
N VAL A 33 7.23 -6.69 15.21
CA VAL A 33 5.94 -6.84 14.53
C VAL A 33 4.99 -5.72 14.92
N THR A 34 4.90 -5.39 16.20
CA THR A 34 4.08 -4.27 16.68
C THR A 34 4.53 -2.94 16.09
N PHE A 35 5.85 -2.72 15.96
CA PHE A 35 6.38 -1.51 15.33
C PHE A 35 6.11 -1.51 13.81
N GLY A 36 6.15 -2.66 13.14
CA GLY A 36 5.71 -2.82 11.75
C GLY A 36 4.25 -2.40 11.55
N ALA A 37 3.35 -2.86 12.42
CA ALA A 37 1.95 -2.46 12.41
C ALA A 37 1.76 -0.95 12.63
N LEU A 38 2.55 -0.34 13.52
CA LEU A 38 2.55 1.11 13.70
C LEU A 38 2.96 1.86 12.42
N LEU A 39 3.96 1.36 11.70
CA LEU A 39 4.37 1.95 10.42
C LEU A 39 3.27 1.83 9.38
N GLU A 40 2.52 0.73 9.33
CA GLU A 40 1.36 0.60 8.44
C GLU A 40 0.22 1.55 8.81
N ILE A 41 -0.01 1.83 10.09
CA ILE A 41 -0.97 2.87 10.52
C ILE A 41 -0.55 4.24 9.97
N PHE A 42 0.73 4.60 10.05
CA PHE A 42 1.23 5.84 9.47
C PHE A 42 1.14 5.84 7.93
N LEU A 43 1.35 4.69 7.29
CA LEU A 43 1.14 4.51 5.86
C LEU A 43 -0.32 4.80 5.48
N MET A 44 -1.29 4.20 6.17
CA MET A 44 -2.71 4.41 5.92
C MET A 44 -3.12 5.89 6.09
N ILE A 45 -2.69 6.53 7.18
CA ILE A 45 -2.94 7.95 7.43
C ILE A 45 -2.33 8.81 6.31
N GLY A 46 -1.12 8.51 5.90
CA GLY A 46 -0.42 9.22 4.82
C GLY A 46 -1.10 9.05 3.46
N ASN A 47 -1.58 7.85 3.14
CA ASN A 47 -2.29 7.55 1.90
C ASN A 47 -3.60 8.33 1.81
N ILE A 48 -4.46 8.21 2.82
CA ILE A 48 -5.75 8.93 2.88
C ILE A 48 -5.51 10.43 2.94
N GLY A 49 -4.60 10.90 3.81
CA GLY A 49 -4.29 12.31 3.97
C GLY A 49 -3.80 12.95 2.67
N THR A 50 -2.92 12.28 1.93
CA THR A 50 -2.46 12.76 0.63
C THR A 50 -3.61 12.91 -0.37
N ALA A 51 -4.49 11.90 -0.46
CA ALA A 51 -5.62 11.94 -1.38
C ALA A 51 -6.61 13.06 -1.04
N VAL A 52 -6.92 13.24 0.25
CA VAL A 52 -7.80 14.29 0.74
C VAL A 52 -7.22 15.69 0.46
N VAL A 53 -5.93 15.90 0.71
CA VAL A 53 -5.26 17.20 0.44
C VAL A 53 -5.19 17.50 -1.07
N MET A 54 -5.05 16.47 -1.91
CA MET A 54 -5.02 16.61 -3.36
C MET A 54 -6.41 16.88 -3.96
N PHE A 55 -7.48 16.41 -3.33
CA PHE A 55 -8.84 16.49 -3.84
C PHE A 55 -9.28 17.91 -4.24
N PRO A 56 -9.12 18.98 -3.42
CA PRO A 56 -9.55 20.33 -3.78
C PRO A 56 -8.86 20.89 -5.04
N ILE A 57 -7.66 20.41 -5.33
CA ILE A 57 -6.90 20.81 -6.52
C ILE A 57 -7.38 20.03 -7.73
N LEU A 58 -7.45 18.70 -7.62
CA LEU A 58 -7.73 17.81 -8.72
C LEU A 58 -9.19 17.86 -9.19
N ARG A 59 -10.13 18.10 -8.27
CA ARG A 59 -11.58 18.25 -8.62
C ARG A 59 -11.84 19.39 -9.60
N ARG A 60 -10.96 20.39 -9.67
CA ARG A 60 -11.08 21.49 -10.63
C ARG A 60 -10.90 21.01 -12.07
N TYR A 61 -10.25 19.88 -12.29
CA TYR A 61 -10.13 19.23 -13.60
C TYR A 61 -11.26 18.22 -13.82
N SER A 62 -11.46 17.30 -12.86
CA SER A 62 -12.50 16.28 -12.89
C SER A 62 -12.85 15.83 -11.48
N GLU A 63 -14.03 16.14 -11.03
CA GLU A 63 -14.51 15.76 -9.70
C GLU A 63 -14.62 14.24 -9.58
N THR A 64 -15.16 13.57 -10.59
CA THR A 64 -15.33 12.11 -10.62
C THR A 64 -13.99 11.39 -10.46
N LEU A 65 -12.97 11.74 -11.28
CA LEU A 65 -11.66 11.08 -11.20
C LEU A 65 -10.97 11.37 -9.86
N SER A 66 -11.12 12.58 -9.33
CA SER A 66 -10.53 12.95 -8.06
C SER A 66 -11.18 12.23 -6.89
N LEU A 67 -12.51 12.07 -6.92
CA LEU A 67 -13.25 11.29 -5.94
C LEU A 67 -12.90 9.80 -6.03
N SER A 68 -12.78 9.27 -7.25
CA SER A 68 -12.34 7.88 -7.49
C SER A 68 -10.96 7.63 -6.90
N TYR A 69 -10.03 8.59 -7.02
CA TYR A 69 -8.70 8.48 -6.41
C TYR A 69 -8.78 8.46 -4.87
N VAL A 70 -9.58 9.34 -4.26
CA VAL A 70 -9.80 9.33 -2.80
C VAL A 70 -10.41 8.00 -2.33
N ALA A 71 -11.46 7.54 -3.01
CA ALA A 71 -12.12 6.28 -2.69
C ALA A 71 -11.16 5.08 -2.80
N SER A 72 -10.35 5.03 -3.86
CA SER A 72 -9.37 3.98 -4.06
C SER A 72 -8.29 3.97 -2.96
N ARG A 73 -7.81 5.16 -2.51
CA ARG A 73 -6.88 5.26 -1.38
C ARG A 73 -7.48 4.83 -0.05
N ILE A 74 -8.77 5.07 0.17
CA ILE A 74 -9.47 4.58 1.36
C ILE A 74 -9.58 3.05 1.32
N VAL A 75 -9.98 2.47 0.18
CA VAL A 75 -10.07 1.01 0.01
C VAL A 75 -8.72 0.36 0.21
N GLU A 76 -7.66 0.85 -0.42
CA GLU A 76 -6.29 0.38 -0.23
C GLU A 76 -5.89 0.38 1.25
N SER A 77 -6.07 1.52 1.94
CA SER A 77 -5.73 1.65 3.36
C SER A 77 -6.54 0.70 4.24
N SER A 78 -7.81 0.46 3.91
CA SER A 78 -8.65 -0.50 4.64
C SER A 78 -8.14 -1.94 4.49
N ILE A 79 -7.71 -2.31 3.29
CA ILE A 79 -7.14 -3.64 3.01
C ILE A 79 -5.82 -3.82 3.75
N ILE A 80 -4.92 -2.82 3.73
CA ILE A 80 -3.66 -2.83 4.50
C ILE A 80 -3.97 -3.00 6.00
N GLY A 81 -4.99 -2.31 6.52
CA GLY A 81 -5.42 -2.44 7.92
C GLY A 81 -5.86 -3.86 8.28
N VAL A 82 -6.55 -4.56 7.38
CA VAL A 82 -6.92 -5.98 7.59
C VAL A 82 -5.66 -6.84 7.68
N GLY A 83 -4.66 -6.61 6.83
CA GLY A 83 -3.36 -7.31 6.88
C GLY A 83 -2.63 -7.09 8.22
N ALA A 84 -2.54 -5.84 8.67
CA ALA A 84 -1.93 -5.51 9.96
C ALA A 84 -2.64 -6.20 11.14
N ILE A 85 -3.99 -6.16 11.14
CA ILE A 85 -4.80 -6.85 12.19
C ILE A 85 -4.53 -8.35 12.15
N SER A 86 -4.42 -8.95 10.98
CA SER A 86 -4.14 -10.38 10.82
C SER A 86 -2.81 -10.76 11.50
N LEU A 87 -1.73 -10.01 11.23
CA LEU A 87 -0.42 -10.28 11.85
C LEU A 87 -0.42 -9.99 13.36
N LEU A 88 -1.09 -8.92 13.82
CA LEU A 88 -1.24 -8.65 15.25
C LEU A 88 -2.04 -9.75 15.96
N SER A 89 -2.97 -10.42 15.27
CA SER A 89 -3.73 -11.55 15.82
C SER A 89 -2.83 -12.76 16.08
N VAL A 90 -1.76 -12.96 15.30
CA VAL A 90 -0.74 -14.00 15.58
C VAL A 90 -0.07 -13.74 16.92
N LEU A 91 0.29 -12.47 17.22
CA LEU A 91 0.90 -12.11 18.49
C LEU A 91 -0.06 -12.35 19.68
N THR A 92 -1.31 -11.90 19.53
CA THR A 92 -2.32 -12.08 20.57
C THR A 92 -2.53 -13.55 20.90
N LEU A 93 -2.70 -14.39 19.86
CA LEU A 93 -2.87 -15.83 20.06
C LEU A 93 -1.65 -16.47 20.72
N ARG A 94 -0.45 -16.06 20.35
CA ARG A 94 0.78 -16.56 20.96
C ARG A 94 0.86 -16.19 22.44
N ASP A 95 0.52 -14.95 22.81
CA ASP A 95 0.56 -14.49 24.20
C ASP A 95 -0.50 -15.18 25.06
N ASP A 96 -1.72 -15.33 24.55
CA ASP A 96 -2.83 -16.00 25.25
C ASP A 96 -2.56 -17.48 25.49
N LEU A 97 -1.76 -18.10 24.63
CA LEU A 97 -1.44 -19.52 24.69
C LEU A 97 -0.08 -19.80 25.34
N ALA A 98 0.71 -18.76 25.62
CA ALA A 98 1.97 -18.88 26.35
C ALA A 98 1.68 -19.42 27.76
N GLY A 99 2.06 -20.68 27.97
CA GLY A 99 1.87 -21.37 29.25
C GLY A 99 0.56 -22.18 29.40
N SER A 100 -0.29 -22.26 28.37
CA SER A 100 -1.44 -23.17 28.41
C SER A 100 -0.99 -24.62 28.24
N ILE A 101 -1.17 -25.40 29.33
CA ILE A 101 -0.86 -26.83 29.32
C ILE A 101 -1.93 -27.53 28.46
N GLY A 102 -1.52 -28.10 27.31
CA GLY A 102 -2.38 -28.92 26.47
C GLY A 102 -2.84 -28.27 25.15
N ALA A 103 -2.33 -27.10 24.78
CA ALA A 103 -2.55 -26.56 23.44
C ALA A 103 -1.85 -27.47 22.40
N ASP A 104 -2.62 -27.96 21.41
CA ASP A 104 -2.03 -28.70 20.29
C ASP A 104 -1.22 -27.75 19.41
N GLY A 105 0.11 -27.87 19.47
CA GLY A 105 1.03 -27.03 18.69
C GLY A 105 0.76 -27.08 17.19
N THR A 106 0.30 -28.20 16.66
CA THR A 106 -0.03 -28.35 15.23
C THR A 106 -1.23 -27.48 14.84
N SER A 107 -2.28 -27.49 15.66
CA SER A 107 -3.47 -26.65 15.43
C SER A 107 -3.15 -25.18 15.49
N LEU A 108 -2.27 -24.77 16.40
CA LEU A 108 -1.83 -23.38 16.54
C LEU A 108 -1.00 -22.92 15.33
N ASP A 109 -0.09 -23.76 14.86
CA ASP A 109 0.71 -23.44 13.68
C ASP A 109 -0.16 -23.25 12.45
N ILE A 110 -1.18 -24.12 12.24
CA ILE A 110 -2.16 -23.95 11.16
C ILE A 110 -2.90 -22.63 11.25
N VAL A 111 -3.32 -22.21 12.45
CA VAL A 111 -4.00 -20.91 12.64
C VAL A 111 -3.05 -19.76 12.35
N GLY A 112 -1.80 -19.82 12.82
CA GLY A 112 -0.78 -18.80 12.55
C GLY A 112 -0.53 -18.65 11.04
N GLN A 113 -0.31 -19.76 10.33
CA GLN A 113 -0.11 -19.76 8.89
C GLN A 113 -1.34 -19.25 8.13
N THR A 114 -2.56 -19.54 8.62
CA THR A 114 -3.79 -19.00 8.03
C THR A 114 -3.84 -17.48 8.13
N LEU A 115 -3.46 -16.91 9.28
CA LEU A 115 -3.41 -15.46 9.47
C LEU A 115 -2.33 -14.80 8.60
N VAL A 116 -1.18 -15.44 8.44
CA VAL A 116 -0.13 -15.01 7.49
C VAL A 116 -0.66 -15.03 6.05
N ALA A 117 -1.34 -16.10 5.64
CA ALA A 117 -1.92 -16.18 4.31
C ALA A 117 -2.97 -15.09 4.05
N ILE A 118 -3.76 -14.69 5.07
CA ILE A 118 -4.67 -13.53 4.94
C ILE A 118 -3.88 -12.25 4.69
N HIS A 119 -2.77 -12.03 5.41
CA HIS A 119 -1.90 -10.87 5.17
C HIS A 119 -1.35 -10.88 3.73
N ASP A 120 -0.87 -12.01 3.22
CA ASP A 120 -0.33 -12.12 1.86
C ASP A 120 -1.38 -11.76 0.81
N TRP A 121 -2.62 -12.22 0.98
CA TRP A 121 -3.72 -11.82 0.11
C TRP A 121 -4.03 -10.32 0.22
N THR A 122 -4.00 -9.73 1.42
CA THR A 122 -4.20 -8.28 1.56
C THR A 122 -3.08 -7.49 0.89
N PHE A 123 -1.86 -8.02 0.87
CA PHE A 123 -0.74 -7.40 0.17
C PHE A 123 -0.93 -7.41 -1.36
N LEU A 124 -1.49 -8.47 -1.93
CA LEU A 124 -1.84 -8.51 -3.35
C LEU A 124 -2.98 -7.53 -3.68
N PHE A 125 -4.04 -7.49 -2.85
CA PHE A 125 -5.21 -6.64 -3.12
C PHE A 125 -4.94 -5.15 -2.87
N GLY A 126 -4.26 -4.78 -1.80
CA GLY A 126 -3.88 -3.41 -1.49
C GLY A 126 -2.75 -2.91 -2.39
N PRO A 127 -1.49 -3.24 -2.09
CA PRO A 127 -0.33 -2.81 -2.87
C PRO A 127 -0.30 -3.28 -4.32
N GLY A 128 -0.92 -4.40 -4.67
CA GLY A 128 -1.01 -4.88 -6.05
C GLY A 128 -2.11 -4.18 -6.84
N PHE A 129 -3.37 -4.48 -6.54
CA PHE A 129 -4.51 -3.97 -7.32
C PHE A 129 -4.80 -2.49 -7.07
N CYS A 130 -4.93 -2.07 -5.79
CA CYS A 130 -5.34 -0.70 -5.48
C CYS A 130 -4.26 0.31 -5.86
N VAL A 131 -2.97 0.01 -5.66
CA VAL A 131 -1.88 0.88 -6.11
C VAL A 131 -1.88 1.01 -7.62
N GLY A 132 -2.17 -0.08 -8.36
CA GLY A 132 -2.34 -0.03 -9.81
C GLY A 132 -3.44 0.95 -10.25
N VAL A 133 -4.62 0.89 -9.61
CA VAL A 133 -5.72 1.85 -9.86
C VAL A 133 -5.31 3.27 -9.49
N ASN A 134 -4.63 3.46 -8.36
CA ASN A 134 -4.15 4.77 -7.91
C ASN A 134 -3.14 5.39 -8.87
N GLY A 135 -2.22 4.59 -9.39
CA GLY A 135 -1.25 5.00 -10.40
C GLY A 135 -1.90 5.45 -11.69
N ILE A 136 -2.89 4.70 -12.18
CA ILE A 136 -3.69 5.09 -13.35
C ILE A 136 -4.38 6.43 -13.10
N LEU A 137 -5.11 6.56 -11.99
CA LEU A 137 -5.91 7.76 -11.69
C LEU A 137 -5.02 8.98 -11.45
N LEU A 138 -4.05 8.88 -10.56
CA LEU A 138 -3.17 10.00 -10.22
C LEU A 138 -2.23 10.34 -11.37
N GLY A 139 -1.63 9.34 -12.01
CA GLY A 139 -0.77 9.53 -13.18
C GLY A 139 -1.50 10.24 -14.31
N TRP A 140 -2.72 9.81 -14.62
CA TRP A 140 -3.57 10.46 -15.62
C TRP A 140 -3.93 11.90 -15.23
N LEU A 141 -4.36 12.13 -13.98
CA LEU A 141 -4.67 13.45 -13.47
C LEU A 141 -3.46 14.39 -13.57
N MET A 142 -2.27 13.94 -13.14
CA MET A 142 -1.04 14.72 -13.23
C MET A 142 -0.64 15.02 -14.68
N TYR A 143 -0.80 14.05 -15.57
CA TYR A 143 -0.50 14.21 -17.00
C TYR A 143 -1.42 15.25 -17.66
N ARG A 144 -2.73 15.14 -17.42
CA ARG A 144 -3.75 16.02 -18.01
C ARG A 144 -3.75 17.44 -17.46
N THR A 145 -3.49 17.58 -16.16
CA THR A 145 -3.45 18.88 -15.49
C THR A 145 -2.13 19.62 -15.70
N GLY A 146 -1.06 18.92 -16.06
CA GLY A 146 0.29 19.48 -16.18
C GLY A 146 0.90 19.95 -14.85
N LEU A 147 0.36 19.50 -13.72
CA LEU A 147 0.84 19.86 -12.37
C LEU A 147 2.24 19.33 -12.06
N MET A 148 2.70 18.31 -12.82
CA MET A 148 4.06 17.81 -12.77
C MET A 148 4.62 17.60 -14.20
N PRO A 149 5.95 17.37 -14.37
CA PRO A 149 6.52 17.07 -15.70
C PRO A 149 5.85 15.85 -16.34
N PRO A 150 5.43 15.93 -17.62
CA PRO A 150 4.71 14.83 -18.29
C PRO A 150 5.46 13.49 -18.25
N ARG A 151 6.80 13.51 -18.35
CA ARG A 151 7.63 12.30 -18.30
C ARG A 151 7.49 11.55 -16.96
N LEU A 152 7.37 12.28 -15.86
CA LEU A 152 7.16 11.68 -14.54
C LEU A 152 5.71 11.19 -14.38
N ALA A 153 4.73 11.94 -14.88
CA ALA A 153 3.33 11.50 -14.86
C ALA A 153 3.09 10.22 -15.68
N LEU A 154 3.82 10.06 -16.80
CA LEU A 154 3.74 8.85 -17.63
C LEU A 154 4.21 7.58 -16.90
N LEU A 155 5.08 7.69 -15.90
CA LEU A 155 5.45 6.53 -15.07
C LEU A 155 4.24 5.93 -14.38
N GLY A 156 3.33 6.75 -13.83
CA GLY A 156 2.08 6.27 -13.22
C GLY A 156 1.07 5.76 -14.25
N VAL A 157 0.95 6.47 -15.40
CA VAL A 157 0.05 6.05 -16.50
C VAL A 157 0.45 4.68 -17.07
N ILE A 158 1.72 4.34 -17.06
CA ILE A 158 2.26 3.05 -17.54
C ILE A 158 2.39 2.07 -16.37
N GLY A 159 2.94 2.50 -15.24
CA GLY A 159 3.19 1.66 -14.07
C GLY A 159 1.92 1.12 -13.44
N GLY A 160 0.88 1.96 -13.34
CA GLY A 160 -0.41 1.54 -12.79
C GLY A 160 -1.02 0.34 -13.54
N PRO A 161 -1.20 0.39 -14.87
CA PRO A 161 -1.65 -0.78 -15.63
C PRO A 161 -0.72 -1.99 -15.53
N LEU A 162 0.61 -1.79 -15.49
CA LEU A 162 1.57 -2.89 -15.39
C LEU A 162 1.42 -3.66 -14.09
N ILE A 163 1.42 -2.98 -12.95
CA ILE A 163 1.26 -3.64 -11.65
C ILE A 163 -0.14 -4.26 -11.52
N PHE A 164 -1.19 -3.59 -12.03
CA PHE A 164 -2.54 -4.11 -11.99
C PHE A 164 -2.69 -5.42 -12.79
N LEU A 165 -2.18 -5.45 -14.02
CA LEU A 165 -2.20 -6.66 -14.86
C LEU A 165 -1.32 -7.77 -14.29
N SER A 166 -0.18 -7.40 -13.69
CA SER A 166 0.67 -8.35 -12.98
C SER A 166 -0.04 -8.94 -11.76
N ALA A 167 -0.79 -8.14 -10.99
CA ALA A 167 -1.58 -8.64 -9.87
C ALA A 167 -2.68 -9.62 -10.33
N ILE A 168 -3.30 -9.39 -11.50
CA ILE A 168 -4.22 -10.35 -12.13
C ILE A 168 -3.49 -11.66 -12.45
N ALA A 169 -2.29 -11.61 -13.02
CA ALA A 169 -1.52 -12.79 -13.35
C ALA A 169 -1.14 -13.62 -12.11
N VAL A 170 -0.75 -12.93 -11.01
CA VAL A 170 -0.52 -13.57 -9.70
C VAL A 170 -1.80 -14.21 -9.16
N LEU A 171 -2.93 -13.50 -9.19
CA LEU A 171 -4.22 -14.00 -8.72
C LEU A 171 -4.63 -15.30 -9.42
N PHE A 172 -4.33 -15.43 -10.71
CA PHE A 172 -4.59 -16.66 -11.49
C PHE A 172 -3.45 -17.67 -11.45
N GLY A 173 -2.43 -17.49 -10.63
CA GLY A 173 -1.33 -18.42 -10.42
C GLY A 173 -0.36 -18.53 -11.60
N ALA A 174 -0.28 -17.50 -12.47
CA ALA A 174 0.67 -17.51 -13.58
C ALA A 174 2.13 -17.40 -13.09
N TYR A 175 2.35 -16.75 -11.97
CA TYR A 175 3.61 -16.67 -11.22
C TYR A 175 3.33 -16.18 -9.80
N GLU A 176 4.31 -16.31 -8.92
CA GLU A 176 4.21 -15.89 -7.52
C GLU A 176 4.31 -14.38 -7.35
N GLN A 177 3.91 -13.89 -6.18
CA GLN A 177 3.85 -12.44 -5.88
C GLN A 177 5.23 -11.77 -5.77
N ASP A 178 6.30 -12.53 -5.81
CA ASP A 178 7.69 -12.08 -5.84
C ASP A 178 8.24 -11.91 -7.28
N GLY A 179 9.53 -11.81 -7.43
CA GLY A 179 10.26 -11.85 -8.69
C GLY A 179 9.64 -10.98 -9.79
N LEU A 180 8.86 -11.57 -10.68
CA LEU A 180 8.33 -10.88 -11.86
C LEU A 180 7.30 -9.79 -11.49
N HIS A 181 6.45 -10.04 -10.48
CA HIS A 181 5.51 -9.03 -9.97
C HIS A 181 6.25 -7.80 -9.45
N THR A 182 7.35 -8.02 -8.71
CA THR A 182 8.21 -6.95 -8.23
C THR A 182 8.81 -6.12 -9.37
N VAL A 183 9.24 -6.76 -10.46
CA VAL A 183 9.75 -6.04 -11.66
C VAL A 183 8.66 -5.15 -12.27
N PHE A 184 7.43 -5.64 -12.38
CA PHE A 184 6.31 -4.86 -12.92
C PHE A 184 5.82 -3.75 -11.99
N SER A 185 6.12 -3.83 -10.70
CA SER A 185 5.81 -2.77 -9.74
C SER A 185 6.79 -1.58 -9.77
N VAL A 186 8.02 -1.78 -10.31
CA VAL A 186 9.07 -0.75 -10.31
C VAL A 186 8.64 0.57 -10.97
N PRO A 187 7.97 0.61 -12.13
CA PRO A 187 7.55 1.88 -12.75
C PRO A 187 6.57 2.66 -11.87
N GLU A 188 5.65 1.98 -11.18
CA GLU A 188 4.70 2.61 -10.27
C GLU A 188 5.39 3.11 -9.00
N ALA A 189 6.28 2.33 -8.42
CA ALA A 189 7.10 2.76 -7.29
C ALA A 189 7.96 3.99 -7.65
N ALA A 190 8.54 4.01 -8.85
CA ALA A 190 9.28 5.15 -9.37
C ALA A 190 8.37 6.39 -9.57
N PHE A 191 7.12 6.20 -9.99
CA PHE A 191 6.13 7.28 -10.08
C PHE A 191 5.84 7.87 -8.71
N GLU A 192 5.45 7.05 -7.73
CA GLU A 192 5.12 7.52 -6.39
C GLU A 192 6.31 8.24 -5.71
N ALA A 193 7.51 7.66 -5.82
CA ALA A 193 8.72 8.28 -5.30
C ALA A 193 9.04 9.62 -5.98
N SER A 194 9.01 9.66 -7.33
CA SER A 194 9.27 10.88 -8.09
C SER A 194 8.21 11.95 -7.83
N PHE A 195 6.95 11.58 -7.71
CA PHE A 195 5.85 12.48 -7.36
C PHE A 195 6.07 13.11 -5.99
N ALA A 196 6.39 12.30 -4.98
CA ALA A 196 6.67 12.77 -3.63
C ALA A 196 7.87 13.75 -3.58
N ILE A 197 9.00 13.34 -4.16
CA ILE A 197 10.23 14.15 -4.20
C ILE A 197 9.99 15.45 -4.97
N TYR A 198 9.32 15.36 -6.12
CA TYR A 198 9.04 16.52 -6.95
C TYR A 198 8.20 17.55 -6.20
N LEU A 199 7.13 17.14 -5.53
CA LEU A 199 6.27 18.05 -4.77
C LEU A 199 6.98 18.68 -3.57
N ILE A 200 7.84 17.94 -2.88
CA ILE A 200 8.61 18.49 -1.75
C ILE A 200 9.60 19.56 -2.22
N ILE A 201 10.28 19.32 -3.34
CA ILE A 201 11.36 20.21 -3.80
C ILE A 201 10.85 21.39 -4.65
N LYS A 202 9.86 21.12 -5.53
CA LYS A 202 9.42 22.06 -6.58
C LYS A 202 7.99 22.55 -6.38
N GLY A 203 7.16 21.82 -5.66
CA GLY A 203 5.72 22.08 -5.62
C GLY A 203 5.04 21.76 -6.97
N PHE A 204 3.79 22.20 -7.10
CA PHE A 204 3.06 22.07 -8.37
C PHE A 204 3.59 23.04 -9.43
N ARG A 205 3.62 22.58 -10.67
CA ARG A 205 3.88 23.48 -11.81
C ARG A 205 2.70 24.43 -12.00
N PRO A 206 2.97 25.68 -12.49
CA PRO A 206 1.90 26.57 -12.93
C PRO A 206 1.01 25.86 -13.95
N SER A 207 -0.29 25.82 -13.67
CA SER A 207 -1.28 25.12 -14.50
C SER A 207 -2.59 25.90 -14.49
N ARG A 208 -3.38 25.79 -15.57
CA ARG A 208 -4.71 26.39 -15.65
C ARG A 208 -5.64 25.95 -14.53
N VAL A 209 -5.42 24.76 -13.98
CA VAL A 209 -6.18 24.22 -12.85
C VAL A 209 -5.94 25.03 -11.56
N LEU A 210 -4.75 25.62 -11.40
CA LEU A 210 -4.42 26.46 -10.24
C LEU A 210 -4.86 27.93 -10.41
N SER A 211 -4.96 28.43 -11.64
CA SER A 211 -5.29 29.83 -11.95
C SER A 211 -6.77 30.10 -12.23
N GLY A 212 -7.63 29.08 -12.24
CA GLY A 212 -9.07 29.24 -12.39
C GLY A 212 -9.73 29.80 -11.12
N PRO A 213 -10.90 30.50 -11.23
CA PRO A 213 -11.65 30.96 -10.07
C PRO A 213 -11.96 29.75 -9.17
N SER A 214 -11.75 29.92 -7.86
CA SER A 214 -12.16 28.94 -6.86
C SER A 214 -13.67 28.73 -7.02
N ALA A 215 -14.09 27.50 -7.35
CA ALA A 215 -15.49 27.15 -7.22
C ALA A 215 -15.89 27.35 -5.76
N THR A 216 -16.67 28.40 -5.52
CA THR A 216 -17.36 28.68 -4.25
C THR A 216 -18.44 27.65 -4.01
#